data_cdeb9d6fc9a04bf693314b8472548a42
#
_entry.id   cdeb9d6fc9a04bf693314b8472548a42
#
_cell.length_a   1.000
_cell.length_b   1.000
_cell.length_c   1.000
_cell.angle_alpha   90.00
_cell.angle_beta   90.00
_cell.angle_gamma   90.00
#
_symmetry.space_group_name_H-M   'P 1'
#
loop_
_entity.id
_entity.type
_entity.pdbx_description
1 polymer ?
#
loop_
_entity_poly.entity_id
_entity_poly.type
_entity_poly.pdbx_seq_one_letter_code
_entity_poly.pdbx_strand_id
1 'polypeptide(L)'
;EAIAVSLGYNAEGGTKNFNFDTRASHSELNQHLKTVKSYQRPRDGFFLRAESYFNLATNIEELDQNDPDSLWPPPPPVIDYYGGVSLHEQSHGESFLALMLHRFGGKGLYLLDEPEAALSPTRQLAVLSRMHQLVGDSSQFIIATHSPILLAYPGAWIYQIDSTGISRVN
;
A
#
# COMPACT_ATOMS: atom_id res chain seq x y z
N GLU A 1 -10.13 1.50 0.96
CA GLU A 1 -10.44 0.23 0.31
C GLU A 1 -11.19 0.44 -1.03
N ALA A 2 -12.41 1.04 -1.08
CA ALA A 2 -13.24 1.14 -2.28
C ALA A 2 -12.51 1.75 -3.51
N ILE A 3 -11.66 2.76 -3.31
CA ILE A 3 -10.83 3.34 -4.37
C ILE A 3 -9.82 2.30 -4.88
N ALA A 4 -9.20 1.52 -4.01
CA ALA A 4 -8.24 0.49 -4.40
C ALA A 4 -8.90 -0.57 -5.27
N VAL A 5 -10.05 -1.08 -4.84
CA VAL A 5 -10.84 -2.07 -5.61
C VAL A 5 -11.27 -1.52 -6.97
N SER A 6 -11.74 -0.26 -7.03
CA SER A 6 -12.12 0.38 -8.31
C SER A 6 -10.94 0.56 -9.27
N LEU A 7 -9.72 0.56 -8.76
CA LEU A 7 -8.46 0.62 -9.54
C LEU A 7 -7.91 -0.77 -9.89
N GLY A 8 -8.53 -1.84 -9.41
CA GLY A 8 -8.18 -3.24 -9.69
C GLY A 8 -7.14 -3.82 -8.72
N TYR A 9 -7.01 -3.29 -7.51
CA TYR A 9 -6.26 -3.92 -6.43
C TYR A 9 -7.13 -4.90 -5.68
N ASN A 10 -6.52 -5.92 -5.07
CA ASN A 10 -7.20 -6.79 -4.13
C ASN A 10 -7.65 -5.97 -2.90
N ALA A 11 -8.83 -6.24 -2.37
CA ALA A 11 -9.37 -5.52 -1.21
C ALA A 11 -8.55 -5.71 0.07
N GLU A 12 -7.83 -6.83 0.18
CA GLU A 12 -6.93 -7.13 1.28
C GLU A 12 -5.55 -6.48 1.15
N GLY A 13 -5.20 -5.95 -0.03
CA GLY A 13 -3.93 -5.28 -0.27
C GLY A 13 -3.04 -5.97 -1.29
N GLY A 14 -1.84 -5.45 -1.44
CA GLY A 14 -0.83 -5.95 -2.37
C GLY A 14 -0.81 -5.22 -3.70
N THR A 15 -0.17 -5.83 -4.68
CA THR A 15 -0.18 -5.37 -6.08
C THR A 15 -1.43 -5.89 -6.79
N LYS A 16 -1.66 -5.44 -8.02
CA LYS A 16 -2.79 -5.91 -8.84
C LYS A 16 -2.73 -7.41 -9.20
N ASN A 17 -1.57 -8.03 -9.05
CA ASN A 17 -1.35 -9.42 -9.36
C ASN A 17 -1.56 -10.36 -8.15
N PHE A 18 -1.85 -9.78 -6.99
CA PHE A 18 -2.15 -10.57 -5.80
C PHE A 18 -3.62 -11.02 -5.84
N ASN A 19 -3.81 -12.33 -5.95
CA ASN A 19 -5.11 -12.99 -5.92
C ASN A 19 -5.18 -13.86 -4.67
N PHE A 20 -5.67 -13.32 -3.56
CA PHE A 20 -6.11 -14.17 -2.45
C PHE A 20 -7.63 -14.08 -2.34
N ASP A 21 -8.23 -15.23 -2.10
CA ASP A 21 -9.64 -15.33 -1.76
C ASP A 21 -9.81 -15.11 -0.26
N THR A 22 -10.30 -13.93 0.10
CA THR A 22 -10.78 -13.67 1.45
C THR A 22 -12.29 -13.63 1.48
N ARG A 23 -12.89 -14.00 2.62
CA ARG A 23 -14.33 -13.91 2.80
C ARG A 23 -14.76 -12.46 2.59
N ALA A 24 -15.52 -12.24 1.52
CA ALA A 24 -15.95 -10.93 1.09
C ALA A 24 -16.87 -10.26 2.12
N SER A 25 -16.33 -9.30 2.85
CA SER A 25 -17.11 -8.29 3.58
C SER A 25 -16.84 -6.90 3.01
N HIS A 26 -16.75 -6.80 1.67
CA HIS A 26 -16.36 -5.56 1.02
C HIS A 26 -17.57 -4.66 0.80
N SER A 27 -17.36 -3.36 1.05
CA SER A 27 -18.35 -2.34 0.74
C SER A 27 -18.65 -2.30 -0.77
N GLU A 28 -19.91 -2.24 -1.15
CA GLU A 28 -20.34 -2.06 -2.55
C GLU A 28 -20.01 -0.66 -3.10
N LEU A 29 -19.41 0.22 -2.30
CA LEU A 29 -19.08 1.59 -2.69
C LEU A 29 -18.19 1.67 -3.92
N ASN A 30 -17.32 0.68 -4.13
CA ASN A 30 -16.47 0.60 -5.32
C ASN A 30 -17.26 0.58 -6.63
N GLN A 31 -18.48 0.04 -6.65
CA GLN A 31 -19.37 -0.02 -7.83
C GLN A 31 -19.93 1.36 -8.20
N HIS A 32 -19.98 2.27 -7.23
CA HIS A 32 -20.47 3.64 -7.40
C HIS A 32 -19.36 4.65 -7.68
N LEU A 33 -18.10 4.22 -7.68
CA LEU A 33 -16.95 5.10 -7.93
C LEU A 33 -16.60 5.12 -9.42
N LYS A 34 -16.53 6.33 -9.97
CA LYS A 34 -15.97 6.57 -11.32
C LYS A 34 -14.57 7.15 -11.21
N THR A 35 -13.57 6.34 -11.56
CA THR A 35 -12.18 6.79 -11.58
C THR A 35 -11.82 7.43 -12.92
N VAL A 36 -11.24 8.64 -12.89
CA VAL A 36 -10.68 9.30 -14.05
C VAL A 36 -9.16 9.24 -13.96
N LYS A 37 -8.53 8.66 -14.96
CA LYS A 37 -7.08 8.44 -15.00
C LYS A 37 -6.42 9.42 -15.95
N SER A 38 -5.27 9.99 -15.54
CA SER A 38 -4.41 10.78 -16.43
C SER A 38 -3.89 9.93 -17.59
N TYR A 39 -3.38 10.60 -18.64
CA TYR A 39 -2.65 9.92 -19.71
C TYR A 39 -1.35 9.26 -19.23
N GLN A 40 -0.74 9.81 -18.18
CA GLN A 40 0.41 9.18 -17.52
C GLN A 40 -0.08 8.02 -16.63
N ARG A 41 0.35 6.81 -16.99
CA ARG A 41 0.01 5.62 -16.20
C ARG A 41 1.09 5.39 -15.16
N PRO A 42 0.73 5.07 -13.91
CA PRO A 42 1.71 4.63 -12.93
C PRO A 42 2.40 3.34 -13.43
N ARG A 43 3.71 3.26 -13.24
CA ARG A 43 4.51 2.08 -13.58
C ARG A 43 4.46 1.02 -12.50
N ASP A 44 4.20 1.45 -11.28
CA ASP A 44 4.10 0.62 -10.09
C ASP A 44 2.86 1.01 -9.30
N GLY A 45 2.46 0.17 -8.36
CA GLY A 45 1.37 0.49 -7.47
C GLY A 45 1.15 -0.58 -6.42
N PHE A 46 0.69 -0.13 -5.27
CA PHE A 46 0.46 -0.98 -4.13
C PHE A 46 -0.70 -0.45 -3.29
N PHE A 47 -1.53 -1.36 -2.81
CA PHE A 47 -2.51 -1.07 -1.77
C PHE A 47 -2.05 -1.71 -0.47
N LEU A 48 -1.95 -0.93 0.58
CA LEU A 48 -1.47 -1.38 1.89
C LEU A 48 -2.50 -1.05 2.96
N ARG A 49 -3.01 -2.09 3.59
CA ARG A 49 -3.94 -2.05 4.71
C ARG A 49 -3.25 -2.58 5.96
N ALA A 50 -3.31 -1.82 7.05
CA ALA A 50 -2.69 -2.28 8.30
C ALA A 50 -3.35 -3.56 8.84
N GLU A 51 -4.68 -3.68 8.71
CA GLU A 51 -5.44 -4.85 9.18
C GLU A 51 -5.09 -6.15 8.45
N SER A 52 -4.83 -6.08 7.13
CA SER A 52 -4.58 -7.25 6.29
C SER A 52 -3.10 -7.52 6.07
N TYR A 53 -2.24 -6.77 6.76
CA TYR A 53 -0.79 -6.86 6.54
C TYR A 53 -0.24 -8.26 6.77
N PHE A 54 -0.76 -8.97 7.79
CA PHE A 54 -0.33 -10.34 8.09
C PHE A 54 -0.61 -11.31 6.92
N ASN A 55 -1.79 -11.20 6.31
CA ASN A 55 -2.17 -12.03 5.16
C ASN A 55 -1.25 -11.75 3.96
N LEU A 56 -0.92 -10.47 3.75
CA LEU A 56 0.03 -10.08 2.71
C LEU A 56 1.42 -10.68 2.94
N ALA A 57 1.94 -10.62 4.16
CA ALA A 57 3.23 -11.19 4.52
C ALA A 57 3.28 -12.70 4.29
N THR A 58 2.23 -13.42 4.72
CA THR A 58 2.09 -14.86 4.48
C THR A 58 2.10 -15.18 2.97
N ASN A 59 1.34 -14.40 2.18
CA ASN A 59 1.27 -14.65 0.74
C ASN A 59 2.61 -14.40 0.02
N ILE A 60 3.39 -13.41 0.46
CA ILE A 60 4.73 -13.17 -0.08
C ILE A 60 5.63 -14.37 0.15
N GLU A 61 5.60 -14.97 1.36
CA GLU A 61 6.38 -16.16 1.67
C GLU A 61 5.89 -17.42 0.91
N GLU A 62 4.58 -17.56 0.71
CA GLU A 62 4.01 -18.65 -0.08
C GLU A 62 4.42 -18.59 -1.55
N LEU A 63 4.56 -17.38 -2.12
CA LEU A 63 5.02 -17.20 -3.49
C LEU A 63 6.46 -17.68 -3.69
N ASP A 64 7.30 -17.62 -2.66
CA ASP A 64 8.68 -18.11 -2.73
C ASP A 64 8.79 -19.64 -2.53
N GLN A 65 7.74 -20.26 -1.97
CA GLN A 65 7.69 -21.73 -1.78
C GLN A 65 7.19 -22.48 -3.02
N ASN A 66 6.53 -21.77 -3.95
CA ASN A 66 5.92 -22.38 -5.12
C ASN A 66 6.91 -22.50 -6.29
N ASP A 67 7.49 -23.71 -6.40
CA ASP A 67 8.17 -24.25 -7.56
C ASP A 67 9.57 -23.67 -7.90
N PRO A 68 10.61 -24.11 -7.15
CA PRO A 68 11.99 -23.79 -7.52
C PRO A 68 12.46 -24.45 -8.83
N ASP A 69 11.71 -25.42 -9.38
CA ASP A 69 12.17 -26.22 -10.55
C ASP A 69 11.54 -25.79 -11.89
N SER A 70 10.61 -24.84 -11.91
CA SER A 70 9.87 -24.50 -13.14
C SER A 70 10.63 -23.65 -14.16
N LEU A 71 11.62 -22.87 -13.72
CA LEU A 71 12.42 -21.98 -14.59
C LEU A 71 13.92 -22.09 -14.26
N TRP A 72 14.75 -22.19 -15.27
CA TRP A 72 16.21 -22.15 -15.11
C TRP A 72 16.84 -21.01 -15.93
N PRO A 73 17.59 -20.07 -15.31
CA PRO A 73 17.81 -19.93 -13.87
C PRO A 73 16.53 -19.50 -13.14
N PRO A 74 16.35 -19.90 -11.87
CA PRO A 74 15.17 -19.50 -11.10
C PRO A 74 15.15 -17.97 -10.94
N PRO A 75 13.96 -17.33 -10.94
CA PRO A 75 13.86 -15.91 -10.62
C PRO A 75 14.34 -15.64 -9.19
N PRO A 76 14.81 -14.41 -8.89
CA PRO A 76 15.15 -14.06 -7.52
C PRO A 76 13.92 -14.20 -6.62
N PRO A 77 14.12 -14.62 -5.35
CA PRO A 77 13.02 -14.73 -4.39
C PRO A 77 12.19 -13.45 -4.31
N VAL A 78 10.88 -13.60 -4.19
CA VAL A 78 9.95 -12.45 -4.07
C VAL A 78 10.28 -11.63 -2.83
N ILE A 79 10.70 -12.30 -1.74
CA ILE A 79 11.09 -11.65 -0.49
C ILE A 79 12.24 -10.64 -0.65
N ASP A 80 13.11 -10.82 -1.63
CA ASP A 80 14.22 -9.89 -1.90
C ASP A 80 13.72 -8.49 -2.28
N TYR A 81 12.56 -8.42 -2.95
CA TYR A 81 11.90 -7.14 -3.26
C TYR A 81 11.29 -6.46 -2.03
N TYR A 82 11.27 -7.15 -0.89
CA TYR A 82 10.74 -6.68 0.39
C TYR A 82 11.81 -6.53 1.47
N GLY A 83 13.09 -6.59 1.09
CA GLY A 83 14.24 -6.39 1.99
C GLY A 83 14.95 -7.68 2.39
N GLY A 84 14.57 -8.85 1.83
CA GLY A 84 15.29 -10.11 2.01
C GLY A 84 15.16 -10.76 3.39
N VAL A 85 14.33 -10.21 4.28
CA VAL A 85 14.08 -10.74 5.62
C VAL A 85 12.60 -11.03 5.75
N SER A 86 12.23 -12.20 6.32
CA SER A 86 10.83 -12.55 6.55
C SER A 86 10.08 -11.41 7.25
N LEU A 87 8.95 -11.02 6.66
CA LEU A 87 8.10 -9.98 7.23
C LEU A 87 7.45 -10.43 8.54
N HIS A 88 7.35 -11.75 8.79
CA HIS A 88 6.87 -12.31 10.05
C HIS A 88 7.89 -12.28 11.17
N GLU A 89 9.19 -12.24 10.85
CA GLU A 89 10.27 -12.14 11.83
C GLU A 89 10.50 -10.70 12.32
N GLN A 90 9.88 -9.73 11.68
CA GLN A 90 9.96 -8.32 12.02
C GLN A 90 8.74 -7.87 12.84
N SER A 91 8.88 -6.82 13.64
CA SER A 91 7.70 -6.16 14.22
C SER A 91 6.84 -5.54 13.10
N HIS A 92 5.52 -5.46 13.29
CA HIS A 92 4.60 -4.89 12.31
C HIS A 92 5.07 -3.53 11.74
N GLY A 93 5.62 -2.68 12.59
CA GLY A 93 6.09 -1.38 12.13
C GLY A 93 7.43 -1.43 11.37
N GLU A 94 8.27 -2.43 11.61
CA GLU A 94 9.52 -2.66 10.87
C GLU A 94 9.23 -3.19 9.49
N SER A 95 8.42 -4.23 9.41
CA SER A 95 8.03 -4.84 8.15
C SER A 95 7.23 -3.88 7.26
N PHE A 96 6.34 -3.05 7.85
CA PHE A 96 5.64 -2.00 7.11
C PHE A 96 6.61 -0.96 6.52
N LEU A 97 7.59 -0.52 7.30
CA LEU A 97 8.61 0.42 6.84
C LEU A 97 9.52 -0.23 5.79
N ALA A 98 9.92 -1.48 5.99
CA ALA A 98 10.73 -2.24 5.02
C ALA A 98 10.02 -2.33 3.66
N LEU A 99 8.72 -2.63 3.65
CA LEU A 99 7.91 -2.63 2.42
C LEU A 99 7.95 -1.28 1.71
N MET A 100 7.78 -0.17 2.42
CA MET A 100 7.86 1.16 1.81
C MET A 100 9.26 1.51 1.28
N LEU A 101 10.29 1.05 1.95
CA LEU A 101 11.69 1.33 1.56
C LEU A 101 12.13 0.52 0.35
N HIS A 102 11.76 -0.75 0.31
CA HIS A 102 12.29 -1.71 -0.68
C HIS A 102 11.32 -1.96 -1.84
N ARG A 103 10.01 -1.99 -1.57
CA ARG A 103 9.01 -2.33 -2.59
C ARG A 103 8.47 -1.11 -3.34
N PHE A 104 8.40 0.06 -2.72
CA PHE A 104 7.85 1.25 -3.38
C PHE A 104 8.93 1.95 -4.20
N GLY A 105 8.73 1.95 -5.53
CA GLY A 105 9.56 2.66 -6.50
C GLY A 105 9.00 4.03 -6.88
N GLY A 106 9.69 4.75 -7.75
CA GLY A 106 9.19 6.00 -8.33
C GLY A 106 8.10 5.77 -9.39
N LYS A 107 7.34 6.81 -9.74
CA LYS A 107 6.25 6.78 -10.74
C LYS A 107 5.14 5.80 -10.38
N GLY A 108 4.89 5.64 -9.08
CA GLY A 108 3.91 4.70 -8.54
C GLY A 108 2.61 5.37 -8.10
N LEU A 109 1.57 4.53 -7.91
CA LEU A 109 0.32 4.89 -7.22
C LEU A 109 0.18 4.03 -5.97
N TYR A 110 0.28 4.65 -4.81
CA TYR A 110 0.25 3.97 -3.52
C TYR A 110 -0.98 4.38 -2.72
N LEU A 111 -1.74 3.38 -2.31
CA LEU A 111 -2.90 3.56 -1.45
C LEU A 111 -2.57 3.00 -0.07
N LEU A 112 -2.75 3.79 0.97
CA LEU A 112 -2.49 3.38 2.35
C LEU A 112 -3.78 3.54 3.17
N ASP A 113 -4.13 2.50 3.90
CA ASP A 113 -5.33 2.48 4.74
C ASP A 113 -4.90 2.31 6.20
N GLU A 114 -5.06 3.36 6.99
CA GLU A 114 -4.67 3.47 8.40
C GLU A 114 -3.23 3.01 8.71
N PRO A 115 -2.22 3.52 7.98
CA PRO A 115 -0.85 3.07 8.18
C PRO A 115 -0.32 3.33 9.59
N GLU A 116 -0.87 4.31 10.31
CA GLU A 116 -0.53 4.61 11.70
C GLU A 116 -0.84 3.48 12.67
N ALA A 117 -1.79 2.61 12.37
CA ALA A 117 -2.12 1.47 13.25
C ALA A 117 -0.93 0.52 13.44
N ALA A 118 -0.04 0.45 12.45
CA ALA A 118 1.18 -0.36 12.51
C ALA A 118 2.44 0.44 12.93
N LEU A 119 2.37 1.78 13.00
CA LEU A 119 3.54 2.65 13.07
C LEU A 119 3.62 3.46 14.36
N SER A 120 4.74 3.39 15.07
CA SER A 120 5.06 4.35 16.12
C SER A 120 5.21 5.77 15.54
N PRO A 121 5.06 6.84 16.34
CA PRO A 121 5.24 8.23 15.88
C PRO A 121 6.55 8.46 15.15
N THR A 122 7.66 7.92 15.64
CA THR A 122 8.98 8.03 15.00
C THR A 122 8.99 7.37 13.62
N ARG A 123 8.35 6.21 13.48
CA ARG A 123 8.24 5.51 12.19
C ARG A 123 7.32 6.25 11.22
N GLN A 124 6.27 6.90 11.70
CA GLN A 124 5.44 7.77 10.85
C GLN A 124 6.25 8.92 10.25
N LEU A 125 7.19 9.52 11.00
CA LEU A 125 8.11 10.52 10.44
C LEU A 125 9.04 9.94 9.37
N ALA A 126 9.54 8.72 9.55
CA ALA A 126 10.33 8.03 8.54
C ALA A 126 9.51 7.76 7.26
N VAL A 127 8.25 7.35 7.43
CA VAL A 127 7.29 7.18 6.31
C VAL A 127 7.07 8.50 5.58
N LEU A 128 6.86 9.63 6.27
CA LEU A 128 6.73 10.94 5.64
C LEU A 128 7.97 11.31 4.80
N SER A 129 9.17 11.06 5.33
CA SER A 129 10.43 11.29 4.61
C SER A 129 10.51 10.46 3.34
N ARG A 130 10.16 9.16 3.42
CA ARG A 130 10.14 8.28 2.25
C ARG A 130 9.08 8.68 1.23
N MET A 131 7.89 9.04 1.68
CA MET A 131 6.84 9.58 0.82
C MET A 131 7.31 10.81 0.05
N HIS A 132 8.01 11.72 0.73
CA HIS A 132 8.55 12.94 0.09
C HIS A 132 9.51 12.60 -1.06
N GLN A 133 10.41 11.64 -0.87
CA GLN A 133 11.28 11.15 -1.93
C GLN A 133 10.47 10.59 -3.11
N LEU A 134 9.51 9.71 -2.83
CA LEU A 134 8.69 9.06 -3.86
C LEU A 134 7.80 10.03 -4.62
N VAL A 135 7.28 11.07 -3.95
CA VAL A 135 6.53 12.16 -4.60
C VAL A 135 7.45 12.95 -5.52
N GLY A 136 8.69 13.23 -5.09
CA GLY A 136 9.73 13.83 -5.94
C GLY A 136 10.01 12.97 -7.19
N ASP A 137 9.92 11.64 -7.06
CA ASP A 137 10.06 10.67 -8.15
C ASP A 137 8.73 10.43 -8.91
N SER A 138 7.81 11.38 -8.88
CA SER A 138 6.53 11.37 -9.62
C SER A 138 5.57 10.26 -9.18
N SER A 139 5.59 9.86 -7.92
CA SER A 139 4.58 8.98 -7.34
C SER A 139 3.42 9.75 -6.74
N GLN A 140 2.26 9.12 -6.69
CA GLN A 140 1.05 9.63 -6.04
C GLN A 140 0.68 8.74 -4.86
N PHE A 141 0.27 9.39 -3.76
CA PHE A 141 -0.27 8.73 -2.58
C PHE A 141 -1.75 9.09 -2.38
N ILE A 142 -2.54 8.12 -1.98
CA ILE A 142 -3.90 8.28 -1.47
C ILE A 142 -3.93 7.59 -0.12
N ILE A 143 -4.18 8.34 0.95
CA ILE A 143 -4.03 7.83 2.32
C ILE A 143 -5.32 8.09 3.08
N ALA A 144 -5.91 7.05 3.65
CA ALA A 144 -6.91 7.17 4.70
C ALA A 144 -6.17 7.11 6.05
N THR A 145 -6.33 8.14 6.88
CA THR A 145 -5.59 8.24 8.15
C THR A 145 -6.30 9.13 9.16
N HIS A 146 -6.11 8.82 10.43
CA HIS A 146 -6.45 9.68 11.56
C HIS A 146 -5.20 10.29 12.24
N SER A 147 -4.00 10.00 11.71
CA SER A 147 -2.75 10.50 12.29
C SER A 147 -2.52 11.99 11.99
N PRO A 148 -2.39 12.84 13.01
CA PRO A 148 -2.02 14.24 12.80
C PRO A 148 -0.61 14.39 12.20
N ILE A 149 0.27 13.40 12.40
CA ILE A 149 1.62 13.38 11.81
C ILE A 149 1.52 13.23 10.29
N LEU A 150 0.75 12.26 9.82
CA LEU A 150 0.58 12.01 8.39
C LEU A 150 -0.21 13.13 7.70
N LEU A 151 -1.22 13.69 8.38
CA LEU A 151 -2.00 14.83 7.89
C LEU A 151 -1.15 16.11 7.76
N ALA A 152 -0.04 16.21 8.48
CA ALA A 152 0.87 17.37 8.40
C ALA A 152 1.78 17.35 7.16
N TYR A 153 1.64 16.41 6.23
CA TYR A 153 2.47 16.36 5.02
C TYR A 153 2.32 17.65 4.18
N PRO A 154 3.42 18.38 3.87
CA PRO A 154 3.35 19.65 3.18
C PRO A 154 2.74 19.54 1.78
N GLY A 155 1.75 20.38 1.49
CA GLY A 155 1.11 20.42 0.18
C GLY A 155 0.12 19.27 -0.10
N ALA A 156 -0.20 18.43 0.88
CA ALA A 156 -1.24 17.42 0.74
C ALA A 156 -2.62 18.07 0.55
N TRP A 157 -3.44 17.44 -0.26
CA TRP A 157 -4.87 17.75 -0.32
C TRP A 157 -5.58 16.93 0.73
N ILE A 158 -6.12 17.59 1.74
CA ILE A 158 -6.81 16.91 2.84
C ILE A 158 -8.31 16.97 2.57
N TYR A 159 -8.96 15.83 2.67
CA TYR A 159 -10.40 15.69 2.56
C TYR A 159 -10.95 15.12 3.86
N GLN A 160 -11.95 15.77 4.40
CA GLN A 160 -12.74 15.26 5.50
C GLN A 160 -13.97 14.55 4.98
N ILE A 161 -14.25 13.39 5.56
CA ILE A 161 -15.45 12.60 5.25
C ILE A 161 -16.32 12.59 6.51
N ASP A 162 -17.56 13.04 6.38
CA ASP A 162 -18.53 13.04 7.46
C ASP A 162 -19.93 12.67 6.95
N SER A 163 -20.94 12.78 7.81
CA SER A 163 -22.35 12.47 7.47
C SER A 163 -22.95 13.35 6.37
N THR A 164 -22.32 14.48 6.04
CA THR A 164 -22.76 15.41 4.99
C THR A 164 -22.08 15.16 3.65
N GLY A 165 -21.01 14.36 3.64
CA GLY A 165 -20.27 14.01 2.44
C GLY A 165 -18.75 14.19 2.55
N ILE A 166 -18.13 14.55 1.44
CA ILE A 166 -16.67 14.74 1.33
C ILE A 166 -16.40 16.22 1.08
N SER A 167 -15.62 16.84 1.95
CA SER A 167 -15.22 18.24 1.82
C SER A 167 -13.70 18.40 1.90
N ARG A 168 -13.15 19.34 1.12
CA ARG A 168 -11.72 19.68 1.23
C ARG A 168 -11.50 20.59 2.41
N VAL A 169 -10.51 20.26 3.24
CA VAL A 169 -10.04 21.10 4.35
C VAL A 169 -8.93 22.02 3.82
N ASN A 170 -9.00 23.30 4.17
CA ASN A 170 -8.01 24.33 3.80
C ASN A 170 -7.01 24.51 4.91
#